data_f4227dd9cf81ff93fdd661627f1d7c59
#
_entry.id   f4227dd9cf81ff93fdd661627f1d7c59
#
_cell.length_a   1.000
_cell.length_b   1.000
_cell.length_c   1.000
_cell.angle_alpha   90.00
_cell.angle_beta   90.00
_cell.angle_gamma   90.00
#
_symmetry.space_group_name_H-M   'P 1'
#
loop_
_entity.id
_entity.type
_entity.pdbx_description
1 polymer ?
#
loop_
_entity_poly.entity_id
_entity_poly.type
_entity_poly.pdbx_seq_one_letter_code
_entity_poly.pdbx_strand_id
1 'polypeptide(L)'
;MVIHLDDEAVCSALRWDELIGAMERALADFSAGRVVQPLRSWLTVEEGNRFMGVMPVVTNDAMGLKLVSLYPRNAGTHVPTVMAMVLLLRPDTGEPIAFLEGNVLTAMRTAAVSAAVTKRLAAADSHVLALLGSGVEAKAHLEALSHVRKFDEVRVWSRTRAHAERFAAQHGAKAMDAESAVRGADVIVTASPPVSRFSKERG
;
A
#
# COMPACT_ATOMS: atom_id res chain seq x y z
N MET A 1 -23.88 17.02 7.12
CA MET A 1 -23.46 15.97 8.07
C MET A 1 -22.29 15.23 7.45
N VAL A 2 -21.14 15.16 8.14
CA VAL A 2 -19.94 14.45 7.65
C VAL A 2 -20.09 12.96 7.97
N ILE A 3 -19.87 12.09 6.99
CA ILE A 3 -19.93 10.63 7.16
C ILE A 3 -18.62 10.16 7.80
N HIS A 4 -18.69 9.32 8.82
CA HIS A 4 -17.53 8.63 9.37
C HIS A 4 -17.55 7.16 8.95
N LEU A 5 -16.45 6.69 8.32
CA LEU A 5 -16.26 5.30 7.91
C LEU A 5 -15.01 4.75 8.62
N ASP A 6 -15.23 3.74 9.44
CA ASP A 6 -14.15 2.96 10.05
C ASP A 6 -13.50 1.98 9.06
N ASP A 7 -12.40 1.33 9.44
CA ASP A 7 -11.68 0.37 8.59
C ASP A 7 -12.58 -0.82 8.15
N GLU A 8 -13.59 -1.22 8.94
CA GLU A 8 -14.53 -2.28 8.58
C GLU A 8 -15.48 -1.83 7.47
N ALA A 9 -16.07 -0.65 7.61
CA ALA A 9 -16.93 -0.04 6.59
C ALA A 9 -16.16 0.22 5.29
N VAL A 10 -14.92 0.73 5.39
CA VAL A 10 -14.04 0.93 4.23
C VAL A 10 -13.74 -0.40 3.54
N CYS A 11 -13.37 -1.44 4.30
CA CYS A 11 -13.07 -2.76 3.76
C CYS A 11 -14.27 -3.38 3.02
N SER A 12 -15.47 -3.25 3.59
CA SER A 12 -16.69 -3.79 2.98
C SER A 12 -17.13 -3.05 1.71
N ALA A 13 -16.78 -1.77 1.60
CA ALA A 13 -17.10 -0.95 0.43
C ALA A 13 -16.10 -1.13 -0.73
N LEU A 14 -14.86 -1.53 -0.46
CA LEU A 14 -13.81 -1.64 -1.47
C LEU A 14 -13.83 -3.01 -2.16
N ARG A 15 -13.89 -2.99 -3.48
CA ARG A 15 -13.80 -4.18 -4.35
C ARG A 15 -12.53 -4.09 -5.20
N TRP A 16 -11.75 -5.16 -5.24
CA TRP A 16 -10.46 -5.17 -5.93
C TRP A 16 -10.55 -4.75 -7.40
N ASP A 17 -11.49 -5.28 -8.16
CA ASP A 17 -11.62 -4.97 -9.59
C ASP A 17 -11.91 -3.48 -9.84
N GLU A 18 -12.80 -2.90 -9.03
CA GLU A 18 -13.15 -1.48 -9.09
C GLU A 18 -11.98 -0.60 -8.65
N LEU A 19 -11.28 -1.00 -7.57
CA LEU A 19 -10.15 -0.25 -7.02
C LEU A 19 -8.94 -0.27 -7.97
N ILE A 20 -8.63 -1.42 -8.59
CA ILE A 20 -7.57 -1.53 -9.59
C ILE A 20 -7.87 -0.62 -10.79
N GLY A 21 -9.11 -0.63 -11.29
CA GLY A 21 -9.53 0.27 -12.35
C GLY A 21 -9.49 1.75 -11.97
N ALA A 22 -9.84 2.09 -10.73
CA ALA A 22 -9.73 3.45 -10.21
C ALA A 22 -8.26 3.90 -10.13
N MET A 23 -7.34 3.04 -9.71
CA MET A 23 -5.91 3.34 -9.67
C MET A 23 -5.31 3.50 -11.07
N GLU A 24 -5.72 2.69 -12.05
CA GLU A 24 -5.32 2.88 -13.46
C GLU A 24 -5.70 4.28 -13.95
N ARG A 25 -6.95 4.69 -13.72
CA ARG A 25 -7.42 6.04 -14.11
C ARG A 25 -6.67 7.15 -13.37
N ALA A 26 -6.50 7.02 -12.06
CA ALA A 26 -5.79 8.01 -11.25
C ALA A 26 -4.33 8.21 -11.71
N LEU A 27 -3.62 7.11 -12.06
CA LEU A 27 -2.26 7.18 -12.61
C LEU A 27 -2.24 7.86 -13.98
N ALA A 28 -3.20 7.56 -14.85
CA ALA A 28 -3.33 8.19 -16.17
C ALA A 28 -3.64 9.69 -16.04
N ASP A 29 -4.54 10.07 -15.15
CA ASP A 29 -4.91 11.45 -14.89
C ASP A 29 -3.73 12.26 -14.30
N PHE A 30 -3.02 11.65 -13.37
CA PHE A 30 -1.80 12.26 -12.81
C PHE A 30 -0.73 12.48 -13.90
N SER A 31 -0.46 11.48 -14.72
CA SER A 31 0.53 11.56 -15.82
C SER A 31 0.13 12.59 -16.89
N ALA A 32 -1.16 12.79 -17.09
CA ALA A 32 -1.69 13.78 -18.03
C ALA A 32 -1.80 15.20 -17.45
N GLY A 33 -1.36 15.41 -16.20
CA GLY A 33 -1.43 16.72 -15.54
C GLY A 33 -2.83 17.17 -15.14
N ARG A 34 -3.79 16.25 -15.06
CA ARG A 34 -5.18 16.54 -14.66
C ARG A 34 -5.40 16.49 -13.14
N VAL A 35 -4.35 16.24 -12.37
CA VAL A 35 -4.41 16.11 -10.91
C VAL A 35 -3.49 17.15 -10.28
N VAL A 36 -4.01 17.94 -9.35
CA VAL A 36 -3.20 18.81 -8.51
C VAL A 36 -2.81 18.03 -7.26
N GLN A 37 -1.60 17.52 -7.23
CA GLN A 37 -1.04 16.77 -6.13
C GLN A 37 0.37 17.28 -5.82
N PRO A 38 0.52 18.19 -4.87
CA PRO A 38 1.83 18.66 -4.46
C PRO A 38 2.65 17.54 -3.83
N LEU A 39 3.97 17.72 -3.79
CA LEU A 39 4.82 16.81 -3.02
C LEU A 39 4.33 16.75 -1.58
N ARG A 40 4.31 15.54 -1.02
CA ARG A 40 3.89 15.32 0.37
C ARG A 40 4.76 16.13 1.33
N SER A 41 4.13 16.76 2.31
CA SER A 41 4.83 17.42 3.40
C SER A 41 5.07 16.44 4.54
N TRP A 42 6.31 16.38 5.01
CA TRP A 42 6.66 15.61 6.20
C TRP A 42 6.98 16.54 7.35
N LEU A 43 6.30 16.36 8.46
CA LEU A 43 6.60 16.99 9.73
C LEU A 43 7.36 15.99 10.59
N THR A 44 8.59 16.32 10.94
CA THR A 44 9.39 15.53 11.87
C THR A 44 8.96 15.85 13.29
N VAL A 45 8.38 14.88 13.97
CA VAL A 45 8.00 14.99 15.39
C VAL A 45 9.20 14.68 16.29
N GLU A 46 10.01 13.70 15.87
CA GLU A 46 11.29 13.35 16.48
C GLU A 46 12.21 12.77 15.40
N GLU A 47 13.42 13.29 15.29
CA GLU A 47 14.36 12.86 14.26
C GLU A 47 14.60 11.34 14.30
N GLY A 48 14.52 10.71 13.10
CA GLY A 48 14.73 9.29 12.89
C GLY A 48 13.63 8.36 13.44
N ASN A 49 12.61 8.86 14.13
CA ASN A 49 11.67 8.02 14.87
C ASN A 49 10.18 8.29 14.66
N ARG A 50 9.77 9.54 14.51
CA ARG A 50 8.34 9.91 14.46
C ARG A 50 8.10 10.95 13.39
N PHE A 51 7.15 10.66 12.49
CA PHE A 51 6.82 11.52 11.37
C PHE A 51 5.32 11.63 11.19
N MET A 52 4.87 12.78 10.71
CA MET A 52 3.52 12.99 10.22
C MET A 52 3.59 13.47 8.78
N GLY A 53 2.91 12.76 7.89
CA GLY A 53 2.80 13.12 6.46
C GLY A 53 1.45 13.72 6.14
N VAL A 54 1.45 14.79 5.33
CA VAL A 54 0.26 15.48 4.84
C VAL A 54 0.25 15.38 3.32
N MET A 55 -0.83 14.82 2.76
CA MET A 55 -0.93 14.46 1.34
C MET A 55 -2.25 14.97 0.75
N PRO A 56 -2.35 16.25 0.38
CA PRO A 56 -3.53 16.79 -0.27
C PRO A 56 -3.56 16.41 -1.75
N VAL A 57 -4.78 16.34 -2.31
CA VAL A 57 -5.01 16.11 -3.74
C VAL A 57 -6.32 16.76 -4.17
N VAL A 58 -6.32 17.29 -5.39
CA VAL A 58 -7.53 17.79 -6.07
C VAL A 58 -7.56 17.21 -7.47
N THR A 59 -8.70 16.67 -7.85
CA THR A 59 -9.06 16.24 -9.20
C THR A 59 -10.28 17.03 -9.67
N ASN A 60 -10.79 16.75 -10.87
CA ASN A 60 -12.00 17.41 -11.36
C ASN A 60 -13.25 17.06 -10.54
N ASP A 61 -13.29 15.89 -9.95
CA ASP A 61 -14.47 15.29 -9.30
C ASP A 61 -14.27 14.98 -7.82
N ALA A 62 -13.05 15.15 -7.30
CA ALA A 62 -12.74 14.87 -5.91
C ALA A 62 -11.67 15.78 -5.34
N MET A 63 -11.80 16.14 -4.08
CA MET A 63 -10.77 16.80 -3.30
C MET A 63 -10.59 16.06 -1.99
N GLY A 64 -9.35 15.89 -1.55
CA GLY A 64 -9.09 15.17 -0.31
C GLY A 64 -7.73 15.41 0.28
N LEU A 65 -7.61 14.95 1.51
CA LEU A 65 -6.38 15.02 2.30
C LEU A 65 -6.17 13.69 3.01
N LYS A 66 -5.00 13.07 2.81
CA LYS A 66 -4.56 11.97 3.68
C LYS A 66 -3.54 12.47 4.69
N LEU A 67 -3.83 12.21 5.96
CA LEU A 67 -2.86 12.29 7.06
C LEU A 67 -2.30 10.88 7.30
N VAL A 68 -1.00 10.78 7.52
CA VAL A 68 -0.35 9.52 7.92
C VAL A 68 0.64 9.80 9.02
N SER A 69 0.61 9.00 10.08
CA SER A 69 1.64 8.99 11.12
C SER A 69 2.51 7.73 11.00
N LEU A 70 3.81 7.91 11.11
CA LEU A 70 4.80 6.84 11.09
C LEU A 70 5.57 6.82 12.39
N TYR A 71 5.35 5.79 13.20
CA TYR A 71 5.89 5.62 14.55
C TYR A 71 6.52 4.24 14.71
N PRO A 72 7.78 4.03 14.24
CA PRO A 72 8.44 2.72 14.27
C PRO A 72 8.55 2.11 15.67
N ARG A 73 8.58 2.93 16.71
CA ARG A 73 8.64 2.47 18.11
C ARG A 73 7.38 1.72 18.58
N ASN A 74 6.27 1.83 17.85
CA ASN A 74 5.06 1.07 18.17
C ASN A 74 5.19 -0.42 17.81
N ALA A 75 6.27 -0.82 17.11
CA ALA A 75 6.49 -2.22 16.77
C ALA A 75 6.50 -3.11 18.03
N GLY A 76 5.66 -4.15 18.01
CA GLY A 76 5.49 -5.05 19.16
C GLY A 76 4.49 -4.57 20.21
N THR A 77 3.84 -3.41 20.02
CA THR A 77 2.75 -2.92 20.89
C THR A 77 1.38 -3.16 20.22
N HIS A 78 0.29 -2.80 20.91
CA HIS A 78 -1.07 -2.82 20.34
C HIS A 78 -1.37 -1.64 19.39
N VAL A 79 -0.49 -0.62 19.36
CA VAL A 79 -0.64 0.54 18.49
C VAL A 79 0.09 0.29 17.16
N PRO A 80 -0.54 0.48 15.99
CA PRO A 80 0.12 0.30 14.70
C PRO A 80 1.32 1.25 14.51
N THR A 81 2.33 0.80 13.77
CA THR A 81 3.48 1.63 13.41
C THR A 81 3.15 2.67 12.34
N VAL A 82 2.10 2.43 11.57
CA VAL A 82 1.56 3.35 10.56
C VAL A 82 0.07 3.47 10.81
N MET A 83 -0.40 4.69 10.93
CA MET A 83 -1.83 5.01 11.03
C MET A 83 -2.16 6.08 10.01
N ALA A 84 -3.29 5.95 9.36
CA ALA A 84 -3.72 6.89 8.34
C ALA A 84 -5.20 7.27 8.52
N MET A 85 -5.53 8.47 8.07
CA MET A 85 -6.90 8.96 7.97
C MET A 85 -7.05 9.78 6.69
N VAL A 86 -8.25 9.75 6.11
CA VAL A 86 -8.57 10.49 4.89
C VAL A 86 -9.78 11.37 5.14
N LEU A 87 -9.66 12.63 4.77
CA LEU A 87 -10.76 13.57 4.70
C LEU A 87 -11.11 13.80 3.22
N LEU A 88 -12.40 13.64 2.87
CA LEU A 88 -12.94 13.97 1.56
C LEU A 88 -13.75 15.26 1.64
N LEU A 89 -13.61 16.11 0.63
CA LEU A 89 -14.30 17.37 0.50
C LEU A 89 -14.90 17.49 -0.92
N ARG A 90 -15.92 18.30 -1.05
CA ARG A 90 -16.44 18.68 -2.38
C ARG A 90 -15.46 19.65 -3.04
N PRO A 91 -15.06 19.43 -4.29
CA PRO A 91 -14.11 20.33 -4.95
C PRO A 91 -14.72 21.70 -5.30
N ASP A 92 -16.04 21.78 -5.48
CA ASP A 92 -16.77 22.99 -5.84
C ASP A 92 -17.09 23.92 -4.65
N THR A 93 -17.34 23.36 -3.48
CA THR A 93 -17.77 24.14 -2.29
C THR A 93 -16.78 24.08 -1.12
N GLY A 94 -15.85 23.13 -1.12
CA GLY A 94 -14.95 22.88 0.01
C GLY A 94 -15.64 22.20 1.19
N GLU A 95 -16.92 21.79 1.06
CA GLU A 95 -17.67 21.16 2.13
C GLU A 95 -17.08 19.79 2.49
N PRO A 96 -16.81 19.47 3.78
CA PRO A 96 -16.41 18.13 4.19
C PRO A 96 -17.53 17.11 3.96
N ILE A 97 -17.21 16.02 3.24
CA ILE A 97 -18.17 14.96 2.89
C ILE A 97 -18.02 13.78 3.83
N ALA A 98 -16.78 13.30 3.99
CA ALA A 98 -16.50 12.09 4.74
C ALA A 98 -15.14 12.14 5.42
N PHE A 99 -15.06 11.45 6.55
CA PHE A 99 -13.84 11.13 7.26
C PHE A 99 -13.71 9.60 7.28
N LEU A 100 -12.57 9.08 6.80
CA LEU A 100 -12.32 7.64 6.71
C LEU A 100 -11.11 7.26 7.56
N GLU A 101 -11.20 6.12 8.26
CA GLU A 101 -10.01 5.43 8.73
C GLU A 101 -9.23 4.92 7.51
N GLY A 102 -7.93 5.14 7.51
CA GLY A 102 -7.13 5.02 6.30
C GLY A 102 -6.18 3.83 6.28
N ASN A 103 -6.20 2.94 7.30
CA ASN A 103 -5.23 1.86 7.39
C ASN A 103 -5.49 0.81 6.30
N VAL A 104 -6.71 0.29 6.23
CA VAL A 104 -7.15 -0.67 5.20
C VAL A 104 -7.06 -0.04 3.82
N LEU A 105 -7.58 1.19 3.66
CA LEU A 105 -7.50 1.92 2.40
C LEU A 105 -6.05 2.09 1.92
N THR A 106 -5.12 2.39 2.83
CA THR A 106 -3.70 2.57 2.48
C THR A 106 -3.09 1.28 1.94
N ALA A 107 -3.34 0.14 2.57
CA ALA A 107 -2.86 -1.15 2.11
C ALA A 107 -3.50 -1.54 0.76
N MET A 108 -4.83 -1.47 0.66
CA MET A 108 -5.54 -1.89 -0.54
C MET A 108 -5.20 -1.01 -1.75
N ARG A 109 -5.22 0.33 -1.62
CA ARG A 109 -4.88 1.20 -2.75
C ARG A 109 -3.43 1.04 -3.20
N THR A 110 -2.50 0.72 -2.27
CA THR A 110 -1.08 0.50 -2.62
C THR A 110 -0.94 -0.79 -3.43
N ALA A 111 -1.58 -1.85 -2.98
CA ALA A 111 -1.62 -3.11 -3.70
C ALA A 111 -2.34 -3.00 -5.06
N ALA A 112 -3.42 -2.23 -5.13
CA ALA A 112 -4.15 -1.99 -6.38
C ALA A 112 -3.31 -1.24 -7.43
N VAL A 113 -2.46 -0.28 -7.02
CA VAL A 113 -1.49 0.35 -7.92
C VAL A 113 -0.51 -0.68 -8.48
N SER A 114 0.03 -1.55 -7.61
CA SER A 114 0.94 -2.62 -8.05
C SER A 114 0.25 -3.60 -9.01
N ALA A 115 -1.01 -3.94 -8.77
CA ALA A 115 -1.81 -4.78 -9.64
C ALA A 115 -2.08 -4.11 -11.00
N ALA A 116 -2.42 -2.82 -11.02
CA ALA A 116 -2.61 -2.04 -12.23
C ALA A 116 -1.35 -2.01 -13.11
N VAL A 117 -0.18 -1.80 -12.48
CA VAL A 117 1.12 -1.83 -13.16
C VAL A 117 1.46 -3.23 -13.66
N THR A 118 1.29 -4.26 -12.83
CA THR A 118 1.55 -5.66 -13.21
C THR A 118 0.67 -6.11 -14.38
N LYS A 119 -0.59 -5.72 -14.39
CA LYS A 119 -1.53 -5.99 -15.48
C LYS A 119 -1.03 -5.47 -16.82
N ARG A 120 -0.31 -4.35 -16.84
CA ARG A 120 0.16 -3.66 -18.03
C ARG A 120 1.57 -4.04 -18.46
N LEU A 121 2.47 -4.29 -17.50
CA LEU A 121 3.90 -4.42 -17.75
C LEU A 121 4.43 -5.84 -17.59
N ALA A 122 3.80 -6.68 -16.75
CA ALA A 122 4.25 -8.07 -16.60
C ALA A 122 3.88 -8.90 -17.84
N ALA A 123 4.75 -9.82 -18.20
CA ALA A 123 4.49 -10.76 -19.30
C ALA A 123 3.18 -11.53 -19.06
N ALA A 124 2.48 -11.87 -20.14
CA ALA A 124 1.17 -12.54 -20.03
C ALA A 124 1.26 -13.92 -19.37
N ASP A 125 2.41 -14.58 -19.52
CA ASP A 125 2.75 -15.89 -18.97
C ASP A 125 3.47 -15.82 -17.62
N SER A 126 3.45 -14.66 -16.94
CA SER A 126 3.98 -14.53 -15.58
C SER A 126 3.21 -15.41 -14.60
N HIS A 127 3.90 -16.37 -13.97
CA HIS A 127 3.28 -17.39 -13.10
C HIS A 127 3.97 -17.58 -11.75
N VAL A 128 5.12 -16.93 -11.51
CA VAL A 128 5.84 -16.97 -10.23
C VAL A 128 5.88 -15.60 -9.58
N LEU A 129 5.29 -15.48 -8.39
CA LEU A 129 5.27 -14.28 -7.56
C LEU A 129 6.21 -14.43 -6.37
N ALA A 130 7.11 -13.48 -6.15
CA ALA A 130 7.94 -13.37 -4.95
C ALA A 130 7.52 -12.19 -4.08
N LEU A 131 7.27 -12.44 -2.80
CA LEU A 131 6.92 -11.46 -1.79
C LEU A 131 8.07 -11.31 -0.80
N LEU A 132 8.71 -10.15 -0.76
CA LEU A 132 9.73 -9.82 0.25
C LEU A 132 9.08 -9.02 1.38
N GLY A 133 8.49 -9.73 2.32
CA GLY A 133 7.67 -9.26 3.43
C GLY A 133 6.53 -10.24 3.67
N SER A 134 5.98 -10.26 4.91
CA SER A 134 4.88 -11.13 5.32
C SER A 134 3.85 -10.40 6.19
N GLY A 135 3.80 -9.08 6.08
CA GLY A 135 2.87 -8.21 6.80
C GLY A 135 1.61 -7.90 6.00
N VAL A 136 0.87 -6.88 6.47
CA VAL A 136 -0.39 -6.41 5.88
C VAL A 136 -0.23 -6.07 4.40
N GLU A 137 0.84 -5.36 4.03
CA GLU A 137 1.12 -4.99 2.63
C GLU A 137 1.38 -6.23 1.75
N ALA A 138 2.10 -7.24 2.24
CA ALA A 138 2.34 -8.48 1.48
C ALA A 138 1.03 -9.23 1.22
N LYS A 139 0.14 -9.31 2.21
CA LYS A 139 -1.20 -9.90 2.07
C LYS A 139 -2.03 -9.14 1.04
N ALA A 140 -2.13 -7.82 1.16
CA ALA A 140 -2.90 -6.99 0.24
C ALA A 140 -2.38 -7.12 -1.21
N HIS A 141 -1.05 -7.15 -1.40
CA HIS A 141 -0.46 -7.35 -2.73
C HIS A 141 -0.74 -8.73 -3.31
N LEU A 142 -0.68 -9.80 -2.50
CA LEU A 142 -1.06 -11.13 -2.95
C LEU A 142 -2.50 -11.17 -3.46
N GLU A 143 -3.42 -10.60 -2.68
CA GLU A 143 -4.83 -10.53 -3.06
C GLU A 143 -5.02 -9.72 -4.36
N ALA A 144 -4.53 -8.48 -4.41
CA ALA A 144 -4.68 -7.61 -5.57
C ALA A 144 -4.07 -8.19 -6.85
N LEU A 145 -2.87 -8.75 -6.76
CA LEU A 145 -2.16 -9.34 -7.90
C LEU A 145 -2.86 -10.59 -8.44
N SER A 146 -3.52 -11.36 -7.58
CA SER A 146 -4.31 -12.53 -7.98
C SER A 146 -5.54 -12.17 -8.83
N HIS A 147 -6.00 -10.92 -8.80
CA HIS A 147 -7.06 -10.42 -9.69
C HIS A 147 -6.56 -10.12 -11.12
N VAL A 148 -5.27 -9.98 -11.32
CA VAL A 148 -4.71 -9.59 -12.64
C VAL A 148 -3.80 -10.64 -13.26
N ARG A 149 -3.31 -11.59 -12.48
CA ARG A 149 -2.48 -12.72 -12.93
C ARG A 149 -2.80 -13.97 -12.13
N LYS A 150 -2.73 -15.12 -12.80
CA LYS A 150 -2.80 -16.41 -12.12
C LYS A 150 -1.37 -16.87 -11.81
N PHE A 151 -1.00 -16.88 -10.55
CA PHE A 151 0.29 -17.38 -10.12
C PHE A 151 0.19 -18.86 -9.75
N ASP A 152 1.04 -19.70 -10.33
CA ASP A 152 1.13 -21.12 -10.02
C ASP A 152 2.04 -21.34 -8.79
N GLU A 153 2.94 -20.39 -8.54
CA GLU A 153 3.83 -20.41 -7.39
C GLU A 153 3.93 -19.03 -6.74
N VAL A 154 3.70 -19.00 -5.43
CA VAL A 154 3.92 -17.82 -4.59
C VAL A 154 5.03 -18.13 -3.60
N ARG A 155 6.08 -17.30 -3.59
CA ARG A 155 7.23 -17.42 -2.69
C ARG A 155 7.22 -16.25 -1.71
N VAL A 156 7.56 -16.51 -0.46
CA VAL A 156 7.60 -15.46 0.55
C VAL A 156 8.89 -15.54 1.36
N TRP A 157 9.47 -14.38 1.56
CA TRP A 157 10.56 -14.16 2.50
C TRP A 157 10.17 -13.13 3.56
N SER A 158 10.68 -13.29 4.76
CA SER A 158 10.57 -12.31 5.84
C SER A 158 11.84 -12.31 6.68
N ARG A 159 12.16 -11.15 7.29
CA ARG A 159 13.31 -11.05 8.21
C ARG A 159 13.25 -12.07 9.35
N THR A 160 12.05 -12.37 9.82
CA THR A 160 11.80 -13.43 10.79
C THR A 160 11.25 -14.64 10.05
N ARG A 161 11.99 -15.73 10.04
CA ARG A 161 11.62 -16.98 9.34
C ARG A 161 10.24 -17.49 9.73
N ALA A 162 9.91 -17.49 11.02
CA ALA A 162 8.61 -17.91 11.52
C ALA A 162 7.44 -17.07 10.98
N HIS A 163 7.66 -15.79 10.64
CA HIS A 163 6.62 -14.97 10.01
C HIS A 163 6.39 -15.38 8.55
N ALA A 164 7.45 -15.69 7.80
CA ALA A 164 7.33 -16.21 6.44
C ALA A 164 6.61 -17.58 6.42
N GLU A 165 6.96 -18.47 7.33
CA GLU A 165 6.34 -19.79 7.44
C GLU A 165 4.85 -19.70 7.80
N ARG A 166 4.48 -18.82 8.72
CA ARG A 166 3.07 -18.57 9.06
C ARG A 166 2.29 -18.03 7.87
N PHE A 167 2.85 -17.02 7.17
CA PHE A 167 2.24 -16.47 5.96
C PHE A 167 2.07 -17.55 4.88
N ALA A 168 3.11 -18.37 4.66
CA ALA A 168 3.09 -19.46 3.70
C ALA A 168 1.98 -20.47 3.99
N ALA A 169 1.84 -20.88 5.25
CA ALA A 169 0.79 -21.81 5.68
C ALA A 169 -0.63 -21.24 5.50
N GLN A 170 -0.81 -19.94 5.71
CA GLN A 170 -2.11 -19.27 5.59
C GLN A 170 -2.54 -19.02 4.13
N HIS A 171 -1.58 -18.85 3.23
CA HIS A 171 -1.85 -18.38 1.86
C HIS A 171 -1.38 -19.34 0.77
N GLY A 172 -0.97 -20.57 1.12
CA GLY A 172 -0.52 -21.55 0.12
C GLY A 172 0.80 -21.15 -0.57
N ALA A 173 1.65 -20.34 0.10
CA ALA A 173 2.93 -19.90 -0.41
C ALA A 173 4.07 -20.80 0.07
N LYS A 174 5.29 -20.60 -0.47
CA LYS A 174 6.52 -21.28 -0.06
C LYS A 174 7.44 -20.31 0.67
N ALA A 175 7.75 -20.58 1.94
CA ALA A 175 8.72 -19.78 2.70
C ALA A 175 10.15 -20.12 2.27
N MET A 176 10.91 -19.12 1.82
CA MET A 176 12.28 -19.26 1.31
C MET A 176 13.21 -18.21 1.90
N ASP A 177 14.51 -18.30 1.64
CA ASP A 177 15.43 -17.19 1.80
C ASP A 177 15.20 -16.15 0.69
N ALA A 178 15.74 -14.93 0.87
CA ALA A 178 15.45 -13.80 -0.03
C ALA A 178 15.95 -14.06 -1.45
N GLU A 179 17.14 -14.63 -1.60
CA GLU A 179 17.73 -14.89 -2.91
C GLU A 179 16.94 -15.97 -3.66
N SER A 180 16.64 -17.08 -3.01
CA SER A 180 15.83 -18.15 -3.59
C SER A 180 14.42 -17.70 -3.95
N ALA A 181 13.82 -16.81 -3.14
CA ALA A 181 12.50 -16.28 -3.43
C ALA A 181 12.46 -15.47 -4.74
N VAL A 182 13.46 -14.64 -5.00
CA VAL A 182 13.49 -13.75 -6.18
C VAL A 182 14.09 -14.40 -7.43
N ARG A 183 14.89 -15.44 -7.29
CA ARG A 183 15.54 -16.09 -8.43
C ARG A 183 14.52 -16.75 -9.36
N GLY A 184 14.41 -16.24 -10.59
CA GLY A 184 13.45 -16.73 -11.58
C GLY A 184 11.98 -16.41 -11.23
N ALA A 185 11.71 -15.41 -10.39
CA ALA A 185 10.38 -14.88 -10.19
C ALA A 185 10.03 -13.90 -11.31
N ASP A 186 8.79 -13.98 -11.82
CA ASP A 186 8.28 -13.10 -12.87
C ASP A 186 7.84 -11.75 -12.30
N VAL A 187 7.29 -11.76 -11.08
CA VAL A 187 6.85 -10.56 -10.37
C VAL A 187 7.44 -10.57 -8.97
N ILE A 188 8.07 -9.46 -8.57
CA ILE A 188 8.68 -9.30 -7.25
C ILE A 188 8.04 -8.10 -6.54
N VAL A 189 7.54 -8.31 -5.35
CA VAL A 189 6.98 -7.27 -4.47
C VAL A 189 7.88 -7.10 -3.24
N THR A 190 8.33 -5.88 -2.99
CA THR A 190 9.06 -5.54 -1.77
C THR A 190 8.10 -4.86 -0.79
N ALA A 191 7.67 -5.61 0.22
CA ALA A 191 6.71 -5.20 1.25
C ALA A 191 7.32 -5.26 2.67
N SER A 192 8.64 -5.04 2.77
CA SER A 192 9.36 -4.96 4.04
C SER A 192 9.93 -3.56 4.24
N PRO A 193 10.01 -3.06 5.50
CA PRO A 193 10.69 -1.80 5.78
C PRO A 193 12.14 -1.86 5.29
N PRO A 194 12.69 -0.78 4.72
CA PRO A 194 14.08 -0.74 4.29
C PRO A 194 15.01 -1.00 5.48
N VAL A 195 15.98 -1.89 5.30
CA VAL A 195 17.05 -2.06 6.27
C VAL A 195 18.01 -0.88 6.10
N SER A 196 17.90 0.09 7.04
CA SER A 196 18.86 1.18 7.29
C SER A 196 19.71 1.68 6.10
N ARG A 197 19.10 2.42 5.15
CA ARG A 197 19.87 3.32 4.25
C ARG A 197 19.75 4.80 4.62
N PHE A 198 18.85 5.17 5.52
CA PHE A 198 18.64 6.57 5.88
C PHE A 198 19.63 7.12 6.93
N SER A 199 20.54 6.32 7.45
CA SER A 199 21.55 6.75 8.42
C SER A 199 22.95 7.04 7.86
N LYS A 200 23.17 6.91 6.54
CA LYS A 200 24.51 7.07 5.93
C LYS A 200 24.69 8.23 4.97
N GLU A 201 23.69 9.06 4.73
CA GLU A 201 23.85 10.24 3.86
C GLU A 201 23.69 11.55 4.63
N ARG A 202 24.45 11.72 5.70
CA ARG A 202 24.86 13.03 6.24
C ARG A 202 26.24 12.85 6.92
N GLY A 203 27.27 12.89 6.14
CA GLY A 203 28.61 13.21 6.49
C GLY A 203 29.06 14.34 5.59
#